data_adbe4241ce8c9ccb620823c22eaabee6
#
_entry.id   adbe4241ce8c9ccb620823c22eaabee6
#
_cell.length_a   1.000
_cell.length_b   1.000
_cell.length_c   1.000
_cell.angle_alpha   90.00
_cell.angle_beta   90.00
_cell.angle_gamma   90.00
#
_symmetry.space_group_name_H-M   'P 1'
#
loop_
_entity.id
_entity.type
_entity.pdbx_description
1 polymer ?
#
loop_
_entity_poly.entity_id
_entity_poly.type
_entity_poly.pdbx_seq_one_letter_code
_entity_poly.pdbx_strand_id
1 'polypeptide(L)'
;MDKLFVYIDGTARGEPGEAAVGIAITTPDGSVVEEISRLIGRTTTEVAEYRALTEACRHVIPYEPSSVVFFTHNQRLANYINGVFETREPHIKHQIEIALGLLNQLPRWRLNHVDQKVNMRAPRLVEQAFHQSLQAQATRERMELVLLARVATLSDDAMQRLLDYADRLREEE
;
A
#
# COMPACT_ATOMS: atom_id res chain seq x y z
N MET A 1 -15.91 -7.56 15.86
CA MET A 1 -15.08 -8.79 15.76
C MET A 1 -14.22 -8.93 17.02
N ASP A 2 -14.03 -10.16 17.57
CA ASP A 2 -13.33 -10.26 18.86
C ASP A 2 -11.83 -9.99 18.77
N LYS A 3 -11.12 -10.67 17.90
CA LYS A 3 -9.68 -10.52 17.77
C LYS A 3 -9.25 -10.60 16.31
N LEU A 4 -8.33 -9.72 15.90
CA LEU A 4 -7.73 -9.74 14.58
C LEU A 4 -6.20 -9.88 14.64
N PHE A 5 -5.65 -10.61 13.68
CA PHE A 5 -4.24 -10.70 13.39
C PHE A 5 -3.96 -9.95 12.09
N VAL A 6 -2.97 -9.07 12.12
CA VAL A 6 -2.67 -8.16 11.02
C VAL A 6 -1.19 -8.25 10.67
N TYR A 7 -0.89 -8.78 9.50
CA TYR A 7 0.45 -8.89 8.97
C TYR A 7 0.72 -7.71 8.05
N ILE A 8 1.82 -7.01 8.27
CA ILE A 8 2.18 -5.80 7.53
C ILE A 8 3.56 -5.90 6.91
N ASP A 9 3.73 -5.29 5.76
CA ASP A 9 5.00 -5.08 5.08
C ASP A 9 4.93 -3.83 4.20
N GLY A 10 6.04 -3.13 4.08
CA GLY A 10 6.19 -1.98 3.20
C GLY A 10 7.60 -1.92 2.64
N THR A 11 7.73 -1.69 1.34
CA THR A 11 9.04 -1.57 0.72
C THR A 11 9.04 -0.57 -0.44
N ALA A 12 10.22 -0.10 -0.81
CA ALA A 12 10.45 0.75 -1.96
C ALA A 12 11.49 0.12 -2.90
N ARG A 13 11.30 0.27 -4.19
CA ARG A 13 12.26 -0.10 -5.23
C ARG A 13 13.17 1.09 -5.53
N GLY A 14 14.11 1.36 -4.63
CA GLY A 14 15.01 2.51 -4.58
C GLY A 14 14.83 3.33 -3.30
N GLU A 15 15.80 4.20 -2.98
CA GLU A 15 15.81 5.01 -1.75
C GLU A 15 16.04 6.51 -2.01
N PRO A 16 14.99 7.27 -2.37
CA PRO A 16 13.57 6.91 -2.53
C PRO A 16 13.24 6.28 -3.89
N GLY A 17 12.23 5.41 -3.92
CA GLY A 17 11.73 4.74 -5.12
C GLY A 17 10.22 4.52 -5.10
N GLU A 18 9.70 3.90 -6.16
CA GLU A 18 8.32 3.43 -6.17
C GLU A 18 8.11 2.48 -4.99
N ALA A 19 7.09 2.71 -4.20
CA ALA A 19 6.87 2.01 -2.95
C ALA A 19 5.47 1.38 -2.90
N ALA A 20 5.38 0.27 -2.18
CA ALA A 20 4.14 -0.47 -1.99
C ALA A 20 3.97 -0.92 -0.54
N VAL A 21 2.73 -1.16 -0.17
CA VAL A 21 2.34 -1.78 1.10
C VAL A 21 1.57 -3.06 0.84
N GLY A 22 1.78 -4.04 1.69
CA GLY A 22 1.05 -5.28 1.76
C GLY A 22 0.50 -5.50 3.17
N ILE A 23 -0.80 -5.76 3.29
CA ILE A 23 -1.47 -5.94 4.57
C ILE A 23 -2.39 -7.15 4.44
N ALA A 24 -2.27 -8.09 5.38
CA ALA A 24 -3.20 -9.22 5.49
C ALA A 24 -3.87 -9.21 6.85
N ILE A 25 -5.19 -9.05 6.88
CA ILE A 25 -6.02 -9.09 8.07
C ILE A 25 -6.67 -10.45 8.15
N THR A 26 -6.47 -11.14 9.27
CA THR A 26 -7.00 -12.49 9.49
C THR A 26 -7.64 -12.61 10.86
N THR A 27 -8.49 -13.61 11.02
CA THR A 27 -8.91 -14.10 12.32
C THR A 27 -7.80 -14.96 12.97
N PRO A 28 -7.86 -15.27 14.28
CA PRO A 28 -6.85 -16.10 14.93
C PRO A 28 -6.71 -17.52 14.38
N ASP A 29 -7.74 -18.06 13.76
CA ASP A 29 -7.73 -19.38 13.07
C ASP A 29 -7.09 -19.32 11.67
N GLY A 30 -6.67 -18.11 11.22
CA GLY A 30 -6.01 -17.89 9.94
C GLY A 30 -6.96 -17.62 8.76
N SER A 31 -8.28 -17.53 8.99
CA SER A 31 -9.22 -17.12 7.95
C SER A 31 -8.99 -15.68 7.53
N VAL A 32 -8.93 -15.44 6.22
CA VAL A 32 -8.69 -14.11 5.65
C VAL A 32 -9.94 -13.26 5.80
N VAL A 33 -9.78 -12.08 6.39
CA VAL A 33 -10.80 -11.04 6.48
C VAL A 33 -10.63 -10.05 5.34
N GLU A 34 -9.40 -9.57 5.13
CA GLU A 34 -9.08 -8.61 4.07
C GLU A 34 -7.61 -8.71 3.69
N GLU A 35 -7.29 -8.52 2.42
CA GLU A 35 -5.93 -8.38 1.91
C GLU A 35 -5.81 -7.08 1.11
N ILE A 36 -4.78 -6.29 1.40
CA ILE A 36 -4.49 -5.02 0.72
C ILE A 36 -3.12 -5.12 0.06
N SER A 37 -3.10 -4.84 -1.23
CA SER A 37 -1.91 -4.79 -2.08
C SER A 37 -1.96 -3.48 -2.86
N ARG A 38 -1.10 -2.50 -2.50
CA ARG A 38 -1.23 -1.15 -3.05
C ARG A 38 0.08 -0.42 -3.20
N LEU A 39 0.27 0.26 -4.35
CA LEU A 39 1.30 1.28 -4.50
C LEU A 39 0.95 2.52 -3.66
N ILE A 40 1.98 3.13 -3.08
CA ILE A 40 1.86 4.32 -2.23
C ILE A 40 2.65 5.52 -2.74
N GLY A 41 3.06 5.47 -4.02
CA GLY A 41 3.86 6.50 -4.65
C GLY A 41 5.35 6.33 -4.38
N ARG A 42 6.12 7.42 -4.50
CA ARG A 42 7.58 7.40 -4.35
C ARG A 42 7.97 7.77 -2.92
N THR A 43 8.67 6.87 -2.23
CA THR A 43 9.17 7.10 -0.87
C THR A 43 10.33 6.15 -0.54
N THR A 44 10.83 6.18 0.71
CA THR A 44 11.84 5.22 1.22
C THR A 44 11.17 3.97 1.78
N THR A 45 11.92 2.87 1.84
CA THR A 45 11.46 1.63 2.50
C THR A 45 11.06 1.89 3.95
N GLU A 46 11.83 2.69 4.69
CA GLU A 46 11.50 3.01 6.08
C GLU A 46 10.12 3.68 6.21
N VAL A 47 9.81 4.67 5.37
CA VAL A 47 8.50 5.34 5.37
C VAL A 47 7.39 4.38 4.92
N ALA A 48 7.66 3.51 3.94
CA ALA A 48 6.68 2.53 3.47
C ALA A 48 6.25 1.56 4.59
N GLU A 49 7.16 1.15 5.45
CA GLU A 49 6.87 0.31 6.62
C GLU A 49 5.92 1.00 7.62
N TYR A 50 6.16 2.29 7.94
CA TYR A 50 5.21 3.04 8.79
C TYR A 50 3.86 3.22 8.11
N ARG A 51 3.84 3.45 6.80
CA ARG A 51 2.59 3.55 6.03
C ARG A 51 1.83 2.23 6.02
N ALA A 52 2.50 1.09 5.93
CA ALA A 52 1.84 -0.21 6.05
C ALA A 52 1.10 -0.34 7.38
N LEU A 53 1.72 0.06 8.50
CA LEU A 53 1.08 0.06 9.81
C LEU A 53 -0.10 1.04 9.89
N THR A 54 0.06 2.27 9.42
CA THR A 54 -1.01 3.29 9.46
C THR A 54 -2.20 2.91 8.58
N GLU A 55 -1.95 2.38 7.39
CA GLU A 55 -3.01 1.84 6.51
C GLU A 55 -3.72 0.66 7.17
N ALA A 56 -2.97 -0.28 7.74
CA ALA A 56 -3.54 -1.42 8.46
C ALA A 56 -4.48 -0.97 9.59
N CYS A 57 -4.10 0.05 10.37
CA CYS A 57 -4.96 0.62 11.40
C CYS A 57 -6.27 1.18 10.81
N ARG A 58 -6.20 1.93 9.69
CA ARG A 58 -7.37 2.50 9.03
C ARG A 58 -8.36 1.43 8.54
N HIS A 59 -7.84 0.31 8.07
CA HIS A 59 -8.67 -0.82 7.63
C HIS A 59 -9.25 -1.62 8.79
N VAL A 60 -8.53 -1.73 9.91
CA VAL A 60 -8.97 -2.51 11.07
C VAL A 60 -9.97 -1.77 11.95
N ILE A 61 -9.83 -0.45 12.12
CA ILE A 61 -10.71 0.36 13.00
C ILE A 61 -12.20 0.18 12.67
N PRO A 62 -12.67 0.17 11.39
CA PRO A 62 -14.09 -0.02 11.07
C PRO A 62 -14.68 -1.37 11.48
N TYR A 63 -13.84 -2.39 11.72
CA TYR A 63 -14.31 -3.70 12.20
C TYR A 63 -14.62 -3.72 13.71
N GLU A 64 -14.28 -2.65 14.45
CA GLU A 64 -14.47 -2.53 15.90
C GLU A 64 -13.98 -3.77 16.68
N PRO A 65 -12.72 -4.20 16.47
CA PRO A 65 -12.23 -5.40 17.14
C PRO A 65 -11.99 -5.15 18.63
N SER A 66 -12.21 -6.15 19.48
CA SER A 66 -11.88 -6.06 20.91
C SER A 66 -10.38 -6.08 21.17
N SER A 67 -9.59 -6.64 20.25
CA SER A 67 -8.13 -6.62 20.28
C SER A 67 -7.51 -6.88 18.92
N VAL A 68 -6.33 -6.29 18.67
CA VAL A 68 -5.56 -6.46 17.43
C VAL A 68 -4.12 -6.82 17.76
N VAL A 69 -3.58 -7.79 17.05
CA VAL A 69 -2.15 -8.10 17.07
C VAL A 69 -1.57 -7.87 15.70
N PHE A 70 -0.70 -6.88 15.58
CA PHE A 70 0.06 -6.59 14.37
C PHE A 70 1.36 -7.40 14.37
N PHE A 71 1.76 -7.85 13.18
CA PHE A 71 2.99 -8.57 12.96
C PHE A 71 3.81 -7.90 11.86
N THR A 72 5.06 -7.58 12.15
CA THR A 72 6.04 -7.05 11.20
C THR A 72 7.34 -7.85 11.27
N HIS A 73 8.07 -7.96 10.17
CA HIS A 73 9.44 -8.48 10.20
C HIS A 73 10.49 -7.36 10.37
N ASN A 74 10.06 -6.09 10.46
CA ASN A 74 10.92 -4.95 10.74
C ASN A 74 11.02 -4.73 12.25
N GLN A 75 12.13 -5.21 12.84
CA GLN A 75 12.39 -5.04 14.27
C GLN A 75 12.55 -3.58 14.68
N ARG A 76 13.10 -2.74 13.82
CA ARG A 76 13.29 -1.30 14.09
C ARG A 76 11.95 -0.59 14.24
N LEU A 77 11.01 -0.83 13.33
CA LEU A 77 9.63 -0.35 13.43
C LEU A 77 8.97 -0.78 14.74
N ALA A 78 9.05 -2.09 15.05
CA ALA A 78 8.46 -2.62 16.28
C ALA A 78 9.05 -1.96 17.54
N ASN A 79 10.36 -1.76 17.59
CA ASN A 79 11.03 -1.14 18.74
C ASN A 79 10.63 0.33 18.92
N TYR A 80 10.49 1.11 17.84
CA TYR A 80 10.05 2.50 17.93
C TYR A 80 8.58 2.61 18.36
N ILE A 81 7.69 1.83 17.77
CA ILE A 81 6.26 1.87 18.11
C ILE A 81 5.99 1.38 19.54
N ASN A 82 6.74 0.38 20.01
CA ASN A 82 6.63 -0.14 21.38
C ASN A 82 7.38 0.72 22.42
N GLY A 83 8.02 1.84 22.02
CA GLY A 83 8.72 2.74 22.92
C GLY A 83 10.04 2.20 23.49
N VAL A 84 10.62 1.16 22.85
CA VAL A 84 11.93 0.60 23.23
C VAL A 84 13.06 1.51 22.74
N PHE A 85 12.88 2.14 21.57
CA PHE A 85 13.81 3.10 20.98
C PHE A 85 13.16 4.47 20.81
N GLU A 86 13.99 5.51 20.88
CA GLU A 86 13.64 6.88 20.53
C GLU A 86 14.42 7.33 19.29
N THR A 87 13.81 8.18 18.48
CA THR A 87 14.47 8.78 17.32
C THR A 87 14.59 10.29 17.46
N ARG A 88 15.68 10.85 16.93
CA ARG A 88 15.86 12.30 16.78
C ARG A 88 15.52 12.80 15.38
N GLU A 89 15.23 11.90 14.45
CA GLU A 89 14.90 12.21 13.06
C GLU A 89 13.45 12.73 12.97
N PRO A 90 13.21 14.01 12.62
CA PRO A 90 11.88 14.61 12.70
C PRO A 90 10.85 13.89 11.82
N HIS A 91 11.26 13.42 10.62
CA HIS A 91 10.35 12.72 9.70
C HIS A 91 9.92 11.36 10.24
N ILE A 92 10.81 10.61 10.89
CA ILE A 92 10.46 9.32 11.54
C ILE A 92 9.60 9.56 12.77
N LYS A 93 9.92 10.56 13.57
CA LYS A 93 9.10 10.94 14.72
C LYS A 93 7.66 11.23 14.31
N HIS A 94 7.49 11.98 13.23
CA HIS A 94 6.16 12.27 12.68
C HIS A 94 5.40 11.00 12.24
N GLN A 95 6.08 10.04 11.59
CA GLN A 95 5.45 8.75 11.22
C GLN A 95 5.03 7.96 12.47
N ILE A 96 5.86 7.94 13.51
CA ILE A 96 5.55 7.28 14.79
C ILE A 96 4.31 7.92 15.44
N GLU A 97 4.24 9.25 15.49
CA GLU A 97 3.11 9.98 16.06
C GLU A 97 1.79 9.66 15.33
N ILE A 98 1.81 9.63 14.00
CA ILE A 98 0.64 9.24 13.20
C ILE A 98 0.22 7.80 13.51
N ALA A 99 1.17 6.86 13.54
CA ALA A 99 0.90 5.46 13.81
C ALA A 99 0.31 5.26 15.22
N LEU A 100 0.90 5.86 16.24
CA LEU A 100 0.40 5.79 17.61
C LEU A 100 -0.97 6.45 17.76
N GLY A 101 -1.24 7.57 17.07
CA GLY A 101 -2.55 8.21 17.06
C GLY A 101 -3.67 7.32 16.52
N LEU A 102 -3.36 6.45 15.54
CA LEU A 102 -4.31 5.46 15.02
C LEU A 102 -4.41 4.22 15.93
N LEU A 103 -3.28 3.70 16.39
CA LEU A 103 -3.23 2.55 17.28
C LEU A 103 -4.01 2.80 18.59
N ASN A 104 -3.93 4.01 19.14
CA ASN A 104 -4.65 4.40 20.35
C ASN A 104 -6.16 4.52 20.20
N GLN A 105 -6.70 4.45 18.97
CA GLN A 105 -8.14 4.31 18.73
C GLN A 105 -8.63 2.86 18.90
N LEU A 106 -7.71 1.88 18.94
CA LEU A 106 -8.03 0.48 19.16
C LEU A 106 -8.10 0.19 20.67
N PRO A 107 -9.08 -0.58 21.16
CA PRO A 107 -9.24 -0.88 22.58
C PRO A 107 -8.03 -1.57 23.20
N ARG A 108 -7.44 -2.51 22.46
CA ARG A 108 -6.22 -3.23 22.82
C ARG A 108 -5.44 -3.58 21.56
N TRP A 109 -4.17 -3.24 21.54
CA TRP A 109 -3.29 -3.59 20.44
C TRP A 109 -1.92 -4.06 20.92
N ARG A 110 -1.22 -4.82 20.08
CA ARG A 110 0.19 -5.18 20.23
C ARG A 110 0.83 -5.19 18.85
N LEU A 111 2.09 -4.75 18.77
CA LEU A 111 2.92 -4.89 17.57
C LEU A 111 4.08 -5.83 17.90
N ASN A 112 4.12 -6.98 17.24
CA ASN A 112 5.13 -8.00 17.44
C ASN A 112 6.09 -8.05 16.25
N HIS A 113 7.38 -8.07 16.54
CA HIS A 113 8.37 -8.49 15.56
C HIS A 113 8.33 -10.01 15.41
N VAL A 114 8.33 -10.48 14.17
CA VAL A 114 8.36 -11.90 13.81
C VAL A 114 9.38 -12.16 12.71
N ASP A 115 9.85 -13.41 12.61
CA ASP A 115 10.69 -13.82 11.48
C ASP A 115 9.93 -13.66 10.16
N GLN A 116 10.65 -13.30 9.08
CA GLN A 116 10.08 -13.13 7.76
C GLN A 116 9.32 -14.38 7.27
N LYS A 117 9.75 -15.58 7.69
CA LYS A 117 9.05 -16.83 7.38
C LYS A 117 7.65 -16.92 7.98
N VAL A 118 7.39 -16.20 9.05
CA VAL A 118 6.06 -16.11 9.68
C VAL A 118 5.21 -15.06 8.97
N ASN A 119 5.84 -13.94 8.57
CA ASN A 119 5.17 -12.87 7.82
C ASN A 119 5.34 -13.05 6.31
N MET A 120 4.84 -14.14 5.74
CA MET A 120 4.96 -14.42 4.30
C MET A 120 3.88 -13.71 3.45
N ARG A 121 2.70 -13.46 4.00
CA ARG A 121 1.58 -12.91 3.24
C ARG A 121 1.79 -11.45 2.86
N ALA A 122 2.18 -10.62 3.81
CA ALA A 122 2.34 -9.19 3.57
C ALA A 122 3.42 -8.88 2.51
N PRO A 123 4.63 -9.46 2.53
CA PRO A 123 5.60 -9.32 1.44
C PRO A 123 5.08 -9.76 0.08
N ARG A 124 4.30 -10.85 0.02
CA ARG A 124 3.67 -11.31 -1.23
C ARG A 124 2.70 -10.28 -1.79
N LEU A 125 1.92 -9.62 -0.94
CA LEU A 125 1.00 -8.56 -1.34
C LEU A 125 1.74 -7.31 -1.84
N VAL A 126 2.89 -6.98 -1.24
CA VAL A 126 3.79 -5.93 -1.74
C VAL A 126 4.26 -6.25 -3.17
N GLU A 127 4.78 -7.46 -3.40
CA GLU A 127 5.20 -7.88 -4.74
C GLU A 127 4.05 -7.89 -5.74
N GLN A 128 2.86 -8.27 -5.32
CA GLN A 128 1.65 -8.23 -6.15
C GLN A 128 1.34 -6.79 -6.61
N ALA A 129 1.46 -5.78 -5.73
CA ALA A 129 1.24 -4.38 -6.09
C ALA A 129 2.20 -3.92 -7.20
N PHE A 130 3.48 -4.25 -7.09
CA PHE A 130 4.46 -3.94 -8.13
C PHE A 130 4.18 -4.66 -9.45
N HIS A 131 3.81 -5.95 -9.39
CA HIS A 131 3.46 -6.70 -10.60
C HIS A 131 2.25 -6.12 -11.33
N GLN A 132 1.20 -5.77 -10.60
CA GLN A 132 0.00 -5.15 -11.17
C GLN A 132 0.31 -3.81 -11.83
N SER A 133 1.18 -3.01 -11.23
CA SER A 133 1.65 -1.75 -11.83
C SER A 133 2.38 -1.96 -13.15
N LEU A 134 3.34 -2.89 -13.17
CA LEU A 134 4.08 -3.21 -14.40
C LEU A 134 3.17 -3.71 -15.52
N GLN A 135 2.20 -4.57 -15.19
CA GLN A 135 1.21 -5.06 -16.17
C GLN A 135 0.32 -3.94 -16.71
N ALA A 136 -0.12 -3.03 -15.83
CA ALA A 136 -0.92 -1.87 -16.24
C ALA A 136 -0.14 -0.93 -17.15
N GLN A 137 1.14 -0.67 -16.84
CA GLN A 137 2.02 0.14 -17.68
C GLN A 137 2.24 -0.51 -19.05
N ALA A 138 2.60 -1.79 -19.11
CA ALA A 138 2.79 -2.51 -20.36
C ALA A 138 1.52 -2.56 -21.22
N THR A 139 0.35 -2.69 -20.59
CA THR A 139 -0.94 -2.64 -21.29
C THR A 139 -1.19 -1.25 -21.87
N ARG A 140 -0.93 -0.20 -21.12
CA ARG A 140 -1.08 1.19 -21.58
C ARG A 140 -0.16 1.49 -22.75
N GLU A 141 1.12 1.17 -22.65
CA GLU A 141 2.10 1.34 -23.74
C GLU A 141 1.65 0.61 -25.01
N ARG A 142 1.17 -0.63 -24.87
CA ARG A 142 0.64 -1.38 -26.01
C ARG A 142 -0.59 -0.71 -26.63
N MET A 143 -1.49 -0.20 -25.81
CA MET A 143 -2.68 0.52 -26.30
C MET A 143 -2.30 1.82 -27.01
N GLU A 144 -1.33 2.56 -26.49
CA GLU A 144 -0.80 3.79 -27.12
C GLU A 144 -0.21 3.49 -28.50
N LEU A 145 0.61 2.43 -28.63
CA LEU A 145 1.18 2.02 -29.92
C LEU A 145 0.09 1.61 -30.92
N VAL A 146 -0.92 0.87 -30.49
CA VAL A 146 -2.05 0.48 -31.36
C VAL A 146 -2.86 1.70 -31.78
N LEU A 147 -3.09 2.64 -30.87
CA LEU A 147 -3.81 3.88 -31.15
C LEU A 147 -3.04 4.72 -32.17
N LEU A 148 -1.74 4.94 -31.97
CA LEU A 148 -0.88 5.67 -32.92
C LEU A 148 -0.89 5.05 -34.31
N ALA A 149 -0.78 3.73 -34.40
CA ALA A 149 -0.83 3.02 -35.67
C ALA A 149 -2.17 3.21 -36.39
N ARG A 150 -3.30 3.22 -35.65
CA ARG A 150 -4.64 3.46 -36.25
C ARG A 150 -4.83 4.90 -36.65
N VAL A 151 -4.40 5.84 -35.81
CA VAL A 151 -4.47 7.28 -36.09
C VAL A 151 -3.69 7.65 -37.35
N ALA A 152 -2.51 7.05 -37.56
CA ALA A 152 -1.67 7.29 -38.71
C ALA A 152 -2.33 6.90 -40.07
N THR A 153 -3.40 6.11 -40.04
CA THR A 153 -4.16 5.70 -41.24
C THR A 153 -5.46 6.47 -41.45
N LEU A 154 -5.80 7.41 -40.56
CA LEU A 154 -7.02 8.21 -40.67
C LEU A 154 -6.88 9.31 -41.71
N SER A 155 -8.01 9.65 -42.38
CA SER A 155 -8.11 10.88 -43.15
C SER A 155 -8.17 12.11 -42.25
N ASP A 156 -7.86 13.29 -42.80
CA ASP A 156 -7.88 14.55 -42.07
C ASP A 156 -9.25 14.80 -41.36
N ASP A 157 -10.35 14.50 -42.07
CA ASP A 157 -11.71 14.63 -41.54
C ASP A 157 -11.98 13.64 -40.37
N ALA A 158 -11.50 12.41 -40.47
CA ALA A 158 -11.62 11.43 -39.39
C ALA A 158 -10.73 11.80 -38.18
N MET A 159 -9.57 12.41 -38.46
CA MET A 159 -8.68 12.91 -37.41
C MET A 159 -9.36 14.05 -36.64
N GLN A 160 -9.95 15.01 -37.35
CA GLN A 160 -10.66 16.14 -36.70
C GLN A 160 -11.79 15.65 -35.80
N ARG A 161 -12.61 14.70 -36.26
CA ARG A 161 -13.70 14.10 -35.47
C ARG A 161 -13.18 13.38 -34.23
N LEU A 162 -12.01 12.75 -34.31
CA LEU A 162 -11.37 12.09 -33.15
C LEU A 162 -10.93 13.12 -32.11
N LEU A 163 -10.33 14.23 -32.54
CA LEU A 163 -9.94 15.33 -31.66
C LEU A 163 -11.14 15.95 -30.97
N ASP A 164 -12.21 16.26 -31.71
CA ASP A 164 -13.45 16.81 -31.16
C ASP A 164 -14.10 15.87 -30.13
N TYR A 165 -13.98 14.56 -30.33
CA TYR A 165 -14.45 13.56 -29.36
C TYR A 165 -13.59 13.51 -28.10
N ALA A 166 -12.26 13.56 -28.24
CA ALA A 166 -11.32 13.56 -27.11
C ALA A 166 -11.48 14.82 -26.24
N ASP A 167 -11.74 15.98 -26.84
CA ASP A 167 -11.98 17.21 -26.11
C ASP A 167 -13.28 17.15 -25.30
N ARG A 168 -14.36 16.57 -25.85
CA ARG A 168 -15.61 16.35 -25.11
C ARG A 168 -15.43 15.42 -23.89
N LEU A 169 -14.64 14.36 -24.02
CA LEU A 169 -14.37 13.46 -22.89
C LEU A 169 -13.63 14.17 -21.74
N ARG A 170 -12.75 15.13 -22.06
CA ARG A 170 -12.07 15.95 -21.03
C ARG A 170 -12.97 16.89 -20.27
N GLU A 171 -14.06 17.35 -20.88
CA GLU A 171 -15.03 18.25 -20.24
C GLU A 171 -16.01 17.50 -19.32
N GLU A 172 -16.09 16.15 -19.47
CA GLU A 172 -16.96 15.29 -18.66
C GLU A 172 -16.24 14.69 -17.43
N GLU A 173 -14.90 14.83 -17.29
CA GLU A 173 -14.10 14.41 -16.14
C GLU A 173 -13.92 15.56 -15.11
#